data_2e93a7e2fd8c37404561450bf8b3f77b
#
_entry.id   2e93a7e2fd8c37404561450bf8b3f77b
#
_cell.length_a   1.000
_cell.length_b   1.000
_cell.length_c   1.000
_cell.angle_alpha   90.00
_cell.angle_beta   90.00
_cell.angle_gamma   90.00
#
_symmetry.space_group_name_H-M   'P 1'
#
loop_
_entity.id
_entity.type
_entity.pdbx_description
1 polymer ?
#
loop_
_entity_poly.entity_id
_entity_poly.type
_entity_poly.pdbx_seq_one_letter_code
_entity_poly.pdbx_strand_id
1 'polypeptide(L)'
;MSNNSIDFYIDIKSPYAYLALDPAIEMFDQLGLHWNLLPYTLNIADYLGSATVNNEGKIISSNRTAHQWRRVKYSYMDCRRMANLQGKTILGTQKIWDSSLFSMAHLWVREKSKQTL
;
A
#
# COMPACT_ATOMS: atom_id res chain seq x y z
N MET A 1 -3.23 -31.60 -11.45
CA MET A 1 -2.67 -30.28 -11.79
C MET A 1 -2.77 -29.40 -10.55
N SER A 2 -1.63 -28.91 -10.07
CA SER A 2 -1.64 -27.93 -8.99
C SER A 2 -2.23 -26.63 -9.56
N ASN A 3 -3.38 -26.17 -9.04
CA ASN A 3 -3.83 -24.81 -9.26
C ASN A 3 -2.78 -23.88 -8.61
N ASN A 4 -1.81 -23.44 -9.37
CA ASN A 4 -0.84 -22.46 -8.92
C ASN A 4 -1.57 -21.12 -8.80
N SER A 5 -2.11 -20.84 -7.62
CA SER A 5 -2.71 -19.57 -7.28
C SER A 5 -1.74 -18.77 -6.43
N ILE A 6 -1.60 -17.49 -6.74
CA ILE A 6 -0.76 -16.55 -6.00
C ILE A 6 -1.67 -15.68 -5.14
N ASP A 7 -1.37 -15.60 -3.85
CA ASP A 7 -2.00 -14.65 -2.95
C ASP A 7 -1.16 -13.37 -2.89
N PHE A 8 -1.72 -12.28 -3.39
CA PHE A 8 -1.08 -10.97 -3.46
C PHE A 8 -1.69 -10.05 -2.42
N TYR A 9 -0.94 -9.79 -1.36
CA TYR A 9 -1.38 -8.95 -0.25
C TYR A 9 -1.01 -7.50 -0.47
N ILE A 10 -1.98 -6.59 -0.30
CA ILE A 10 -1.75 -5.15 -0.37
C ILE A 10 -2.35 -4.43 0.84
N ASP A 11 -1.68 -3.36 1.26
CA ASP A 11 -2.28 -2.33 2.12
C ASP A 11 -2.53 -1.09 1.26
N ILE A 12 -3.79 -0.68 1.17
CA ILE A 12 -4.21 0.44 0.30
C ILE A 12 -3.54 1.77 0.65
N LYS A 13 -3.06 1.94 1.88
CA LYS A 13 -2.34 3.15 2.28
C LYS A 13 -0.87 3.16 1.88
N SER A 14 -0.34 2.04 1.38
CA SER A 14 1.07 1.92 1.00
C SER A 14 1.32 2.44 -0.41
N PRO A 15 2.16 3.46 -0.61
CA PRO A 15 2.52 3.93 -1.94
C PRO A 15 3.28 2.86 -2.75
N TYR A 16 4.08 2.01 -2.12
CA TYR A 16 4.75 0.91 -2.79
C TYR A 16 3.76 -0.15 -3.29
N ALA A 17 2.73 -0.48 -2.50
CA ALA A 17 1.68 -1.39 -2.93
C ALA A 17 0.91 -0.84 -4.13
N TYR A 18 0.59 0.46 -4.12
CA TYR A 18 -0.03 1.15 -5.25
C TYR A 18 0.81 1.06 -6.53
N LEU A 19 2.12 1.25 -6.43
CA LEU A 19 3.03 1.18 -7.58
C LEU A 19 3.28 -0.25 -8.06
N ALA A 20 3.20 -1.23 -7.18
CA ALA A 20 3.41 -2.63 -7.51
C ALA A 20 2.19 -3.30 -8.16
N LEU A 21 0.99 -2.73 -7.98
CA LEU A 21 -0.26 -3.38 -8.37
C LEU A 21 -0.35 -3.65 -9.87
N ASP A 22 -0.22 -2.63 -10.70
CA ASP A 22 -0.33 -2.78 -12.17
C ASP A 22 0.74 -3.70 -12.75
N PRO A 23 2.04 -3.54 -12.44
CA PRO A 23 3.08 -4.45 -12.93
C PRO A 23 2.89 -5.90 -12.48
N ALA A 24 2.40 -6.12 -11.25
CA ALA A 24 2.15 -7.47 -10.73
C ALA A 24 1.00 -8.14 -11.48
N ILE A 25 -0.12 -7.45 -11.68
CA ILE A 25 -1.27 -7.97 -12.42
C ILE A 25 -0.87 -8.29 -13.86
N GLU A 26 -0.17 -7.38 -14.54
CA GLU A 26 0.31 -7.62 -15.90
C GLU A 26 1.20 -8.86 -15.98
N MET A 27 2.12 -9.03 -15.05
CA MET A 27 2.99 -10.20 -14.98
C MET A 27 2.19 -11.50 -14.74
N PHE A 28 1.23 -11.48 -13.83
CA PHE A 28 0.39 -12.65 -13.56
C PHE A 28 -0.42 -13.06 -14.79
N ASP A 29 -0.97 -12.09 -15.49
CA ASP A 29 -1.76 -12.34 -16.71
C ASP A 29 -0.86 -12.88 -17.84
N GLN A 30 0.33 -12.33 -18.05
CA GLN A 30 1.29 -12.81 -19.05
C GLN A 30 1.75 -14.24 -18.78
N LEU A 31 1.87 -14.62 -17.51
CA LEU A 31 2.27 -15.97 -17.11
C LEU A 31 1.08 -16.94 -17.00
N GLY A 32 -0.15 -16.49 -17.23
CA GLY A 32 -1.35 -17.30 -17.11
C GLY A 32 -1.60 -17.82 -15.69
N LEU A 33 -1.20 -17.03 -14.68
CA LEU A 33 -1.34 -17.40 -13.28
C LEU A 33 -2.71 -16.96 -12.73
N HIS A 34 -3.31 -17.83 -11.94
CA HIS A 34 -4.43 -17.42 -11.08
C HIS A 34 -3.91 -16.65 -9.88
N TRP A 35 -4.56 -15.54 -9.54
CA TRP A 35 -4.13 -14.74 -8.42
C TRP A 35 -5.32 -14.21 -7.60
N ASN A 36 -5.07 -14.03 -6.32
CA ASN A 36 -6.03 -13.46 -5.37
C ASN A 36 -5.46 -12.15 -4.82
N LEU A 37 -6.22 -11.08 -4.94
CA LEU A 37 -5.89 -9.84 -4.24
C LEU A 37 -6.48 -9.90 -2.83
N LEU A 38 -5.63 -9.77 -1.84
CA LEU A 38 -5.98 -9.86 -0.43
C LEU A 38 -5.58 -8.58 0.30
N PRO A 39 -6.41 -8.09 1.24
CA PRO A 39 -6.06 -6.93 2.02
C PRO A 39 -5.05 -7.28 3.10
N TYR A 40 -4.15 -6.33 3.37
CA TYR A 40 -3.24 -6.34 4.50
C TYR A 40 -3.35 -5.00 5.22
N THR A 41 -3.44 -5.02 6.55
CA THR A 41 -3.47 -3.80 7.36
C THR A 41 -2.18 -3.70 8.16
N LEU A 42 -1.27 -2.86 7.67
CA LEU A 42 0.03 -2.64 8.30
C LEU A 42 -0.09 -1.57 9.40
N ASN A 43 0.41 -1.86 10.58
CA ASN A 43 0.57 -0.87 11.63
C ASN A 43 1.91 -0.16 11.49
N ILE A 44 1.92 0.95 10.76
CA ILE A 44 3.14 1.71 10.46
C ILE A 44 3.78 2.26 11.74
N ALA A 45 2.98 2.66 12.72
CA ALA A 45 3.48 3.23 13.96
C ALA A 45 4.39 2.27 14.75
N ASP A 46 4.19 0.96 14.63
CA ASP A 46 4.96 -0.04 15.36
C ASP A 46 6.44 -0.11 14.92
N TYR A 47 6.75 0.25 13.69
CA TYR A 47 8.13 0.15 13.19
C TYR A 47 8.72 1.45 12.63
N LEU A 48 7.90 2.40 12.21
CA LEU A 48 8.34 3.71 11.70
C LEU A 48 7.99 4.87 12.63
N GLY A 49 7.31 4.60 13.75
CA GLY A 49 6.77 5.65 14.60
C GLY A 49 5.68 6.45 13.89
N SER A 50 5.26 7.53 14.52
CA SER A 50 4.21 8.40 14.01
C SER A 50 4.62 9.86 14.05
N ALA A 51 3.93 10.68 13.27
CA ALA A 51 4.05 12.12 13.26
C ALA A 51 2.70 12.76 12.99
N THR A 52 2.48 13.93 13.55
CA THR A 52 1.30 14.76 13.29
C THR A 52 1.72 16.00 12.53
N VAL A 53 0.98 16.34 11.49
CA VAL A 53 1.19 17.54 10.69
C VAL A 53 -0.02 18.48 10.81
N ASN A 54 0.21 19.78 10.67
CA ASN A 54 -0.86 20.76 10.57
C ASN A 54 -1.42 20.84 9.14
N ASN A 55 -2.41 21.70 8.92
CA ASN A 55 -3.05 21.88 7.60
C ASN A 55 -2.07 22.37 6.51
N GLU A 56 -0.95 22.95 6.89
CA GLU A 56 0.12 23.41 5.98
C GLU A 56 1.16 22.33 5.68
N GLY A 57 0.99 21.11 6.25
CA GLY A 57 1.95 20.00 6.10
C GLY A 57 3.18 20.11 6.99
N LYS A 58 3.21 21.04 7.94
CA LYS A 58 4.32 21.20 8.90
C LYS A 58 4.16 20.21 10.06
N ILE A 59 5.25 19.54 10.42
CA ILE A 59 5.29 18.60 11.54
C ILE A 59 5.14 19.36 12.84
N ILE A 60 4.11 19.04 13.63
CA ILE A 60 3.83 19.62 14.95
C ILE A 60 4.21 18.69 16.11
N SER A 61 4.22 17.37 15.88
CA SER A 61 4.70 16.40 16.85
C SER A 61 5.21 15.14 16.15
N SER A 62 6.17 14.44 16.75
CA SER A 62 6.68 13.18 16.23
C SER A 62 7.37 12.39 17.33
N ASN A 63 7.18 11.07 17.34
CA ASN A 63 7.94 10.11 18.16
C ASN A 63 8.98 9.33 17.33
N ARG A 64 9.21 9.71 16.07
CA ARG A 64 10.17 9.05 15.20
C ARG A 64 11.60 9.38 15.59
N THR A 65 12.46 8.35 15.57
CA THR A 65 13.91 8.53 15.67
C THR A 65 14.48 9.15 14.38
N ALA A 66 15.70 9.67 14.42
CA ALA A 66 16.39 10.19 13.23
C ALA A 66 16.53 9.11 12.14
N HIS A 67 16.73 7.85 12.51
CA HIS A 67 16.80 6.73 11.58
C HIS A 67 15.45 6.48 10.89
N GLN A 68 14.37 6.46 11.65
CA GLN A 68 13.01 6.29 11.10
C GLN A 68 12.65 7.43 10.16
N TRP A 69 13.02 8.68 10.48
CA TRP A 69 12.82 9.82 9.59
C TRP A 69 13.58 9.70 8.27
N ARG A 70 14.84 9.23 8.31
CA ARG A 70 15.61 8.99 7.09
C ARG A 70 14.94 7.93 6.21
N ARG A 71 14.46 6.84 6.80
CA ARG A 71 13.73 5.79 6.07
C ARG A 71 12.45 6.33 5.41
N VAL A 72 11.65 7.08 6.14
CA VAL A 72 10.41 7.67 5.62
C VAL A 72 10.70 8.62 4.46
N LYS A 73 11.65 9.53 4.62
CA LYS A 73 12.03 10.48 3.55
C LYS A 73 12.55 9.77 2.32
N TYR A 74 13.40 8.77 2.49
CA TYR A 74 13.93 7.98 1.38
C TYR A 74 12.80 7.24 0.65
N SER A 75 11.92 6.57 1.37
CA SER A 75 10.81 5.81 0.78
C SER A 75 9.92 6.69 -0.09
N TYR A 76 9.56 7.88 0.36
CA TYR A 76 8.76 8.82 -0.45
C TYR A 76 9.51 9.34 -1.67
N MET A 77 10.80 9.61 -1.53
CA MET A 77 11.63 10.03 -2.66
C MET A 77 11.72 8.92 -3.71
N ASP A 78 11.94 7.69 -3.28
CA ASP A 78 12.01 6.50 -4.11
C ASP A 78 10.66 6.22 -4.81
N CYS A 79 9.55 6.22 -4.06
CA CYS A 79 8.21 6.06 -4.61
C CYS A 79 7.88 7.10 -5.69
N ARG A 80 8.29 8.36 -5.50
CA ARG A 80 8.06 9.40 -6.51
C ARG A 80 8.84 9.15 -7.79
N ARG A 81 10.09 8.68 -7.69
CA ARG A 81 10.87 8.28 -8.86
C ARG A 81 10.21 7.15 -9.63
N MET A 82 9.77 6.10 -8.92
CA MET A 82 9.06 4.98 -9.53
C MET A 82 7.72 5.40 -10.13
N ALA A 83 6.98 6.25 -9.44
CA ALA A 83 5.71 6.80 -9.93
C ALA A 83 5.89 7.57 -11.24
N ASN A 84 6.90 8.44 -11.30
CA ASN A 84 7.20 9.20 -12.51
C ASN A 84 7.48 8.31 -13.72
N LEU A 85 8.18 7.18 -13.53
CA LEU A 85 8.41 6.20 -14.59
C LEU A 85 7.13 5.54 -15.10
N GLN A 86 6.10 5.47 -14.25
CA GLN A 86 4.79 4.91 -14.59
C GLN A 86 3.76 5.98 -15.01
N GLY A 87 4.15 7.23 -15.12
CA GLY A 87 3.22 8.35 -15.40
C GLY A 87 2.25 8.63 -14.25
N LYS A 88 2.59 8.24 -13.02
CA LYS A 88 1.78 8.42 -11.81
C LYS A 88 2.35 9.51 -10.92
N THR A 89 1.50 10.08 -10.06
CA THR A 89 1.91 11.10 -9.08
C THR A 89 1.69 10.59 -7.66
N ILE A 90 2.72 10.69 -6.82
CA ILE A 90 2.63 10.42 -5.38
C ILE A 90 2.91 11.70 -4.61
N LEU A 91 1.92 12.13 -3.83
CA LEU A 91 2.03 13.27 -2.92
C LEU A 91 2.61 12.85 -1.58
N GLY A 92 3.05 13.83 -0.80
CA GLY A 92 3.47 13.60 0.59
C GLY A 92 2.30 13.19 1.47
N THR A 93 2.58 12.37 2.47
CA THR A 93 1.57 11.93 3.44
C THR A 93 1.18 13.06 4.36
N GLN A 94 -0.10 13.37 4.41
CA GLN A 94 -0.67 14.31 5.38
C GLN A 94 -1.10 13.60 6.66
N LYS A 95 -1.48 12.33 6.57
CA LYS A 95 -1.96 11.51 7.68
C LYS A 95 -1.69 10.04 7.40
N ILE A 96 -1.35 9.28 8.45
CA ILE A 96 -1.32 7.82 8.38
C ILE A 96 -2.74 7.32 8.66
N TRP A 97 -3.39 6.78 7.65
CA TRP A 97 -4.74 6.27 7.75
C TRP A 97 -4.78 4.87 8.34
N ASP A 98 -5.82 4.57 9.11
CA ASP A 98 -6.18 3.20 9.44
C ASP A 98 -6.94 2.59 8.25
N SER A 99 -6.36 1.59 7.63
CA SER A 99 -6.94 0.90 6.47
C SER A 99 -7.82 -0.30 6.84
N SER A 100 -8.09 -0.53 8.12
CA SER A 100 -8.86 -1.69 8.59
C SER A 100 -10.27 -1.74 7.99
N LEU A 101 -10.96 -0.62 7.94
CA LEU A 101 -12.31 -0.55 7.39
C LEU A 101 -12.33 -0.88 5.89
N PHE A 102 -11.34 -0.38 5.14
CA PHE A 102 -11.18 -0.74 3.73
C PHE A 102 -10.89 -2.23 3.57
N SER A 103 -10.02 -2.79 4.41
CA SER A 103 -9.68 -4.22 4.38
C SER A 103 -10.91 -5.09 4.63
N MET A 104 -11.77 -4.72 5.57
CA MET A 104 -13.05 -5.42 5.81
C MET A 104 -14.00 -5.32 4.61
N ALA A 105 -14.13 -4.14 4.03
CA ALA A 105 -14.96 -3.94 2.83
C ALA A 105 -14.45 -4.76 1.64
N HIS A 106 -13.14 -4.82 1.44
CA HIS A 106 -12.51 -5.63 0.40
C HIS A 106 -12.84 -7.13 0.58
N LEU A 107 -12.70 -7.66 1.79
CA LEU A 107 -13.06 -9.07 2.09
C LEU A 107 -14.54 -9.34 1.85
N TRP A 108 -15.42 -8.41 2.25
CA TRP A 108 -16.85 -8.54 2.02
C TRP A 108 -17.20 -8.59 0.53
N VAL A 109 -16.61 -7.71 -0.28
CA VAL A 109 -16.81 -7.72 -1.75
C VAL A 109 -16.32 -9.03 -2.36
N ARG A 110 -15.17 -9.55 -1.94
CA ARG A 110 -14.65 -10.84 -2.41
C ARG A 110 -15.63 -11.99 -2.13
N GLU A 111 -16.18 -12.05 -0.91
CA GLU A 111 -17.16 -13.09 -0.55
C GLU A 111 -18.46 -12.98 -1.37
N LYS A 112 -18.93 -11.76 -1.63
CA LYS A 112 -20.11 -11.55 -2.49
C LYS A 112 -19.84 -11.95 -3.94
N SER A 113 -18.67 -11.64 -4.49
CA SER A 113 -18.31 -12.04 -5.85
C SER A 113 -18.27 -13.55 -6.03
N LYS A 114 -17.81 -14.31 -5.04
CA LYS A 114 -17.83 -15.78 -5.06
C LYS A 114 -19.25 -16.36 -5.04
N GLN A 115 -20.21 -15.68 -4.42
CA GLN A 115 -21.61 -16.13 -4.36
C GLN A 115 -22.39 -15.86 -5.65
N THR A 116 -21.88 -15.02 -6.53
CA THR A 116 -22.55 -14.61 -7.78
C THR A 116 -22.13 -15.48 -8.98
N LEU A 117 -21.09 -16.29 -8.81
CA LEU A 117 -20.62 -17.27 -9.81
C LEU A 117 -21.18 -18.65 -9.54
#